data_e062f1e168a52476076fe17bfad7f997
#
_entry.id   e062f1e168a52476076fe17bfad7f997
#
_cell.length_a   1.000
_cell.length_b   1.000
_cell.length_c   1.000
_cell.angle_alpha   90.00
_cell.angle_beta   90.00
_cell.angle_gamma   90.00
#
_symmetry.space_group_name_H-M   'P 1'
#
loop_
_entity.id
_entity.type
_entity.pdbx_description
1 polymer ?
#
loop_
_entity_poly.entity_id
_entity_poly.type
_entity_poly.pdbx_seq_one_letter_code
_entity_poly.pdbx_strand_id
1 'polypeptide(L)'
;QMAHSLCEWFMQTYGDWNYQAVPFVMPTDSQEQDIADTDDAQEESLVKEAEEKAAASGSVTKEKRRQQAARAASQRQKTEAETRYIIDQQLRQVGWEADTENLRFSNGTRPAKGRNLAIAEWPTDSTVGNHGRADYALFIGLQFVGIIEAKAEHKDIPSVIDYQGKDYPRNIRVDDAQYQVGSWGSYKVPFTFATNGRPYLEQYKTKSGIWFLDLRKPSNVPKALRGWMSPENLLDLLGKDIDAGNRALEQMPFDLL
;
A
#
# COMPACT_ATOMS: atom_id res chain seq x y z
N GLN A 1 -15.27 -8.60 -12.73
CA GLN A 1 -16.43 -9.16 -13.42
C GLN A 1 -16.70 -8.44 -14.74
N MET A 2 -16.85 -7.10 -14.76
CA MET A 2 -17.10 -6.33 -15.99
C MET A 2 -16.01 -6.50 -17.05
N ALA A 3 -14.73 -6.46 -16.66
CA ALA A 3 -13.62 -6.69 -17.57
C ALA A 3 -13.61 -8.10 -18.16
N HIS A 4 -13.95 -9.11 -17.36
CA HIS A 4 -14.10 -10.47 -17.84
C HIS A 4 -15.24 -10.58 -18.86
N SER A 5 -16.42 -10.00 -18.57
CA SER A 5 -17.55 -10.02 -19.51
C SER A 5 -17.22 -9.32 -20.83
N LEU A 6 -16.44 -8.25 -20.81
CA LEU A 6 -15.98 -7.56 -22.01
C LEU A 6 -14.97 -8.42 -22.80
N CYS A 7 -14.06 -9.08 -22.12
CA CYS A 7 -13.10 -10.00 -22.71
C CYS A 7 -13.82 -11.20 -23.37
N GLU A 8 -14.77 -11.82 -22.67
CA GLU A 8 -15.60 -12.89 -23.18
C GLU A 8 -16.37 -12.48 -24.46
N TRP A 9 -17.01 -11.30 -24.40
CA TRP A 9 -17.71 -10.75 -25.57
C TRP A 9 -16.76 -10.54 -26.75
N PHE A 10 -15.58 -9.97 -26.52
CA PHE A 10 -14.59 -9.74 -27.56
C PHE A 10 -14.11 -11.07 -28.18
N MET A 11 -13.78 -12.06 -27.36
CA MET A 11 -13.31 -13.37 -27.81
C MET A 11 -14.39 -14.14 -28.56
N GLN A 12 -15.66 -14.04 -28.15
CA GLN A 12 -16.78 -14.64 -28.86
C GLN A 12 -17.05 -13.96 -30.22
N THR A 13 -16.76 -12.65 -30.31
CA THR A 13 -17.07 -11.85 -31.52
C THR A 13 -15.92 -11.90 -32.55
N TYR A 14 -14.68 -11.85 -32.07
CA TYR A 14 -13.49 -11.68 -32.91
C TYR A 14 -12.40 -12.73 -32.68
N GLY A 15 -12.59 -13.62 -31.72
CA GLY A 15 -11.64 -14.68 -31.40
C GLY A 15 -11.69 -15.87 -32.35
N ASP A 16 -10.95 -16.93 -32.03
CA ASP A 16 -10.96 -18.19 -32.75
C ASP A 16 -12.37 -18.84 -32.65
N TRP A 17 -12.85 -19.43 -33.76
CA TRP A 17 -14.14 -20.13 -33.81
C TRP A 17 -14.27 -21.31 -32.80
N ASN A 18 -13.13 -21.79 -32.28
CA ASN A 18 -13.07 -22.80 -31.22
C ASN A 18 -13.14 -22.23 -29.78
N TYR A 19 -13.27 -20.90 -29.63
CA TYR A 19 -13.29 -20.30 -28.30
C TYR A 19 -14.48 -20.79 -27.49
N GLN A 20 -14.21 -21.29 -26.29
CA GLN A 20 -15.21 -21.66 -25.32
C GLN A 20 -15.21 -20.66 -24.16
N ALA A 21 -16.36 -20.06 -23.89
CA ALA A 21 -16.51 -19.11 -22.80
C ALA A 21 -16.22 -19.79 -21.44
N VAL A 22 -15.45 -19.10 -20.61
CA VAL A 22 -15.10 -19.57 -19.27
C VAL A 22 -15.87 -18.77 -18.23
N PRO A 23 -16.54 -19.43 -17.24
CA PRO A 23 -17.25 -18.70 -16.19
C PRO A 23 -16.27 -17.83 -15.37
N PHE A 24 -16.74 -16.64 -15.01
CA PHE A 24 -15.98 -15.78 -14.11
C PHE A 24 -15.91 -16.42 -12.72
N VAL A 25 -14.68 -16.60 -12.23
CA VAL A 25 -14.40 -17.02 -10.86
C VAL A 25 -13.75 -15.86 -10.13
N MET A 26 -14.30 -15.46 -8.99
CA MET A 26 -13.67 -14.46 -8.13
C MET A 26 -12.37 -15.05 -7.57
N PRO A 27 -11.23 -14.33 -7.69
CA PRO A 27 -10.02 -14.75 -7.01
C PRO A 27 -10.26 -14.84 -5.51
N THR A 28 -9.66 -15.83 -4.87
CA THR A 28 -9.62 -15.92 -3.40
C THR A 28 -8.50 -15.05 -2.88
N ASP A 29 -8.57 -14.62 -1.61
CA ASP A 29 -7.51 -13.82 -0.96
C ASP A 29 -6.12 -14.46 -1.11
N SER A 30 -6.03 -15.81 -1.11
CA SER A 30 -4.78 -16.53 -1.36
C SER A 30 -4.28 -16.42 -2.81
N GLN A 31 -5.19 -16.35 -3.79
CA GLN A 31 -4.82 -16.19 -5.21
C GLN A 31 -4.38 -14.75 -5.54
N GLU A 32 -4.97 -13.75 -4.87
CA GLU A 32 -4.50 -12.36 -4.96
C GLU A 32 -3.11 -12.22 -4.30
N GLN A 33 -2.85 -12.99 -3.25
CA GLN A 33 -1.57 -13.12 -2.58
C GLN A 33 -0.51 -13.71 -3.50
N ASP A 34 -0.84 -14.85 -4.14
CA ASP A 34 0.04 -15.53 -5.08
C ASP A 34 0.41 -14.63 -6.28
N ILE A 35 -0.50 -13.74 -6.73
CA ILE A 35 -0.24 -12.80 -7.82
C ILE A 35 0.75 -11.71 -7.37
N ALA A 36 0.59 -11.14 -6.17
CA ALA A 36 1.49 -10.12 -5.65
C ALA A 36 2.89 -10.68 -5.37
N ASP A 37 2.96 -11.89 -4.77
CA ASP A 37 4.21 -12.60 -4.53
C ASP A 37 4.86 -13.07 -5.84
N THR A 38 4.05 -13.36 -6.88
CA THR A 38 4.52 -13.75 -8.21
C THR A 38 5.16 -12.56 -8.95
N ASP A 39 4.65 -11.35 -8.78
CA ASP A 39 5.25 -10.15 -9.37
C ASP A 39 6.65 -9.87 -8.81
N ASP A 40 6.83 -9.99 -7.48
CA ASP A 40 8.13 -9.84 -6.84
C ASP A 40 9.07 -11.01 -7.20
N ALA A 41 8.55 -12.25 -7.26
CA ALA A 41 9.29 -13.44 -7.67
C ALA A 41 9.63 -13.43 -9.18
N GLN A 42 8.77 -12.86 -10.04
CA GLN A 42 9.07 -12.67 -11.46
C GLN A 42 10.17 -11.62 -11.68
N GLU A 43 10.17 -10.54 -10.90
CA GLU A 43 11.24 -9.54 -10.97
C GLU A 43 12.58 -10.13 -10.51
N GLU A 44 12.60 -10.93 -9.43
CA GLU A 44 13.79 -11.68 -9.01
C GLU A 44 14.21 -12.73 -10.04
N SER A 45 13.26 -13.43 -10.67
CA SER A 45 13.51 -14.42 -11.70
C SER A 45 14.11 -13.77 -12.95
N LEU A 46 13.58 -12.61 -13.41
CA LEU A 46 14.11 -11.86 -14.53
C LEU A 46 15.53 -11.33 -14.26
N VAL A 47 15.81 -10.89 -13.04
CA VAL A 47 17.16 -10.51 -12.61
C VAL A 47 18.11 -11.71 -12.66
N LYS A 48 17.66 -12.85 -12.15
CA LYS A 48 18.42 -14.10 -12.11
C LYS A 48 18.68 -14.65 -13.53
N GLU A 49 17.66 -14.61 -14.39
CA GLU A 49 17.79 -14.99 -15.81
C GLU A 49 18.73 -14.05 -16.58
N ALA A 50 18.69 -12.74 -16.30
CA ALA A 50 19.63 -11.77 -16.86
C ALA A 50 21.06 -12.01 -16.36
N GLU A 51 21.23 -12.40 -15.08
CA GLU A 51 22.52 -12.80 -14.50
C GLU A 51 23.04 -14.11 -15.14
N GLU A 52 22.17 -15.09 -15.34
CA GLU A 52 22.52 -16.37 -15.99
C GLU A 52 22.85 -16.19 -17.48
N LYS A 53 22.10 -15.38 -18.23
CA LYS A 53 22.40 -15.01 -19.62
C LYS A 53 23.71 -14.23 -19.74
N ALA A 54 23.97 -13.32 -18.81
CA ALA A 54 25.25 -12.63 -18.72
C ALA A 54 26.40 -13.60 -18.34
N ALA A 55 26.10 -14.66 -17.57
CA ALA A 55 27.03 -15.72 -17.23
C ALA A 55 27.38 -16.61 -18.43
N ALA A 56 26.41 -16.93 -19.28
CA ALA A 56 26.57 -17.78 -20.45
C ALA A 56 27.31 -17.08 -21.60
N SER A 57 27.30 -15.74 -21.67
CA SER A 57 27.92 -14.96 -22.76
C SER A 57 29.43 -14.81 -22.66
N GLY A 58 30.10 -15.44 -21.70
CA GLY A 58 31.57 -15.67 -21.70
C GLY A 58 32.50 -14.44 -21.64
N SER A 59 31.99 -13.22 -21.77
CA SER A 59 32.82 -12.01 -22.03
C SER A 59 32.95 -11.06 -20.82
N VAL A 60 32.31 -11.37 -19.69
CA VAL A 60 32.34 -10.49 -18.50
C VAL A 60 32.95 -11.20 -17.31
N THR A 61 34.09 -10.74 -16.81
CA THR A 61 34.76 -11.26 -15.63
C THR A 61 33.84 -11.23 -14.40
N LYS A 62 33.98 -12.20 -13.49
CA LYS A 62 33.21 -12.31 -12.23
C LYS A 62 33.20 -10.99 -11.44
N GLU A 63 34.25 -10.22 -11.57
CA GLU A 63 34.44 -8.91 -10.92
C GLU A 63 33.56 -7.81 -11.53
N LYS A 64 33.42 -7.76 -12.87
CA LYS A 64 32.50 -6.81 -13.54
C LYS A 64 31.04 -7.12 -13.23
N ARG A 65 30.66 -8.39 -13.11
CA ARG A 65 29.30 -8.80 -12.69
C ARG A 65 28.99 -8.36 -11.27
N ARG A 66 29.95 -8.54 -10.35
CA ARG A 66 29.82 -8.10 -8.97
C ARG A 66 29.68 -6.57 -8.86
N GLN A 67 30.41 -5.83 -9.72
CA GLN A 67 30.29 -4.37 -9.79
C GLN A 67 28.96 -3.93 -10.40
N GLN A 68 28.45 -4.62 -11.41
CA GLN A 68 27.13 -4.31 -12.02
C GLN A 68 25.99 -4.62 -11.05
N ALA A 69 26.02 -5.76 -10.36
CA ALA A 69 25.06 -6.11 -9.32
C ALA A 69 25.11 -5.13 -8.16
N ALA A 70 26.30 -4.73 -7.70
CA ALA A 70 26.46 -3.71 -6.66
C ALA A 70 25.95 -2.32 -7.10
N ARG A 71 26.13 -1.94 -8.37
CA ARG A 71 25.57 -0.69 -8.93
C ARG A 71 24.06 -0.74 -9.04
N ALA A 72 23.47 -1.85 -9.49
CA ALA A 72 22.02 -2.03 -9.56
C ALA A 72 21.38 -2.00 -8.17
N ALA A 73 21.97 -2.70 -7.18
CA ALA A 73 21.53 -2.66 -5.80
C ALA A 73 21.65 -1.24 -5.20
N SER A 74 22.74 -0.52 -5.47
CA SER A 74 22.92 0.87 -5.03
C SER A 74 21.93 1.83 -5.70
N GLN A 75 21.56 1.61 -6.95
CA GLN A 75 20.52 2.40 -7.63
C GLN A 75 19.14 2.13 -7.06
N ARG A 76 18.79 0.86 -6.74
CA ARG A 76 17.54 0.49 -6.05
C ARG A 76 17.45 1.15 -4.68
N GLN A 77 18.49 1.07 -3.87
CA GLN A 77 18.54 1.73 -2.55
C GLN A 77 18.39 3.24 -2.63
N LYS A 78 19.01 3.87 -3.65
CA LYS A 78 18.81 5.31 -3.90
C LYS A 78 17.37 5.66 -4.24
N THR A 79 16.73 4.87 -5.10
CA THR A 79 15.35 5.11 -5.53
C THR A 79 14.36 4.97 -4.36
N GLU A 80 14.56 4.00 -3.48
CA GLU A 80 13.75 3.84 -2.25
C GLU A 80 13.98 5.00 -1.28
N ALA A 81 15.22 5.39 -1.04
CA ALA A 81 15.55 6.52 -0.16
C ALA A 81 14.99 7.84 -0.70
N GLU A 82 15.07 8.06 -2.02
CA GLU A 82 14.49 9.24 -2.68
C GLU A 82 12.96 9.25 -2.56
N THR A 83 12.30 8.11 -2.75
CA THR A 83 10.85 7.99 -2.59
C THR A 83 10.43 8.27 -1.15
N ARG A 84 11.12 7.72 -0.16
CA ARG A 84 10.84 7.98 1.27
C ARG A 84 11.07 9.45 1.63
N TYR A 85 12.10 10.09 1.08
CA TYR A 85 12.32 11.53 1.27
C TYR A 85 11.14 12.36 0.73
N ILE A 86 10.61 12.02 -0.44
CA ILE A 86 9.44 12.69 -1.02
C ILE A 86 8.21 12.49 -0.12
N ILE A 87 7.99 11.27 0.37
CA ILE A 87 6.89 10.95 1.29
C ILE A 87 7.00 11.75 2.58
N ASP A 88 8.19 11.81 3.18
CA ASP A 88 8.45 12.61 4.39
C ASP A 88 8.12 14.10 4.17
N GLN A 89 8.53 14.66 3.04
CA GLN A 89 8.21 16.04 2.67
C GLN A 89 6.69 16.26 2.56
N GLN A 90 6.00 15.37 1.85
CA GLN A 90 4.55 15.45 1.65
C GLN A 90 3.78 15.32 2.98
N LEU A 91 4.20 14.41 3.86
CA LEU A 91 3.60 14.23 5.18
C LEU A 91 3.79 15.47 6.06
N ARG A 92 4.99 16.06 6.06
CA ARG A 92 5.26 17.29 6.81
C ARG A 92 4.40 18.47 6.34
N GLN A 93 4.13 18.59 5.04
CA GLN A 93 3.29 19.65 4.48
C GLN A 93 1.86 19.65 5.03
N VAL A 94 1.36 18.50 5.47
CA VAL A 94 0.01 18.36 6.02
C VAL A 94 -0.02 18.18 7.53
N GLY A 95 1.10 18.41 8.22
CA GLY A 95 1.15 18.48 9.69
C GLY A 95 1.59 17.20 10.40
N TRP A 96 2.11 16.20 9.68
CA TRP A 96 2.80 15.06 10.30
C TRP A 96 4.25 15.39 10.60
N GLU A 97 4.76 14.88 11.71
CA GLU A 97 6.20 14.81 11.95
C GLU A 97 6.72 13.53 11.29
N ALA A 98 7.39 13.66 10.16
CA ALA A 98 7.92 12.56 9.35
C ALA A 98 9.40 12.78 9.07
N ASP A 99 10.21 11.79 9.36
CA ASP A 99 11.64 11.74 9.08
C ASP A 99 12.09 10.29 9.13
N THR A 100 12.23 9.69 7.97
CA THR A 100 12.56 8.25 7.85
C THR A 100 13.90 7.89 8.50
N GLU A 101 14.84 8.82 8.60
CA GLU A 101 16.16 8.56 9.19
C GLU A 101 16.12 8.68 10.73
N ASN A 102 15.48 9.72 11.25
CA ASN A 102 15.51 10.03 12.67
C ASN A 102 14.30 9.48 13.44
N LEU A 103 13.10 9.52 12.83
CA LEU A 103 11.85 9.06 13.46
C LEU A 103 11.56 7.59 13.08
N ARG A 104 12.46 6.70 13.49
CA ARG A 104 12.36 5.24 13.25
C ARG A 104 12.10 4.50 14.54
N PHE A 105 11.40 3.36 14.43
CA PHE A 105 11.22 2.45 15.57
C PHE A 105 12.55 1.96 16.13
N SER A 106 13.50 1.60 15.26
CA SER A 106 14.84 1.13 15.64
C SER A 106 15.66 2.17 16.42
N ASN A 107 15.41 3.46 16.20
CA ASN A 107 16.06 4.55 16.92
C ASN A 107 15.42 4.84 18.29
N GLY A 108 14.48 4.00 18.73
CA GLY A 108 13.76 4.17 19.98
C GLY A 108 12.60 5.17 19.90
N THR A 109 12.23 5.65 18.70
CA THR A 109 11.07 6.55 18.53
C THR A 109 9.79 5.83 18.91
N ARG A 110 8.99 6.49 19.73
CA ARG A 110 7.70 5.98 20.22
C ARG A 110 6.63 7.09 20.17
N PRO A 111 5.33 6.71 20.11
CA PRO A 111 4.23 7.67 20.19
C PRO A 111 4.33 8.53 21.44
N ALA A 112 3.99 9.81 21.32
CA ALA A 112 4.05 10.76 22.44
C ALA A 112 2.85 11.69 22.42
N LYS A 113 2.32 12.04 23.60
CA LYS A 113 1.20 12.99 23.74
C LYS A 113 1.52 14.32 23.08
N GLY A 114 0.55 14.86 22.36
CA GLY A 114 0.67 16.17 21.69
C GLY A 114 1.54 16.19 20.42
N ARG A 115 1.95 15.01 19.93
CA ARG A 115 2.72 14.88 18.68
C ARG A 115 1.95 14.06 17.66
N ASN A 116 2.12 14.41 16.39
CA ASN A 116 1.53 13.70 15.25
C ASN A 116 2.65 13.05 14.45
N LEU A 117 2.96 11.79 14.77
CA LEU A 117 4.15 11.11 14.30
C LEU A 117 3.84 10.13 13.17
N ALA A 118 4.63 10.19 12.10
CA ALA A 118 4.80 9.11 11.14
C ALA A 118 6.11 8.37 11.46
N ILE A 119 6.03 7.27 12.19
CA ILE A 119 7.20 6.52 12.67
C ILE A 119 7.57 5.47 11.63
N ALA A 120 8.79 5.56 11.10
CA ALA A 120 9.29 4.65 10.08
C ALA A 120 9.61 3.26 10.64
N GLU A 121 9.43 2.24 9.79
CA GLU A 121 9.76 0.83 10.03
C GLU A 121 9.16 0.27 11.32
N TRP A 122 7.86 0.50 11.49
CA TRP A 122 7.13 -0.01 12.64
C TRP A 122 6.95 -1.52 12.55
N PRO A 123 7.39 -2.30 13.55
CA PRO A 123 7.29 -3.75 13.52
C PRO A 123 5.84 -4.23 13.68
N THR A 124 5.50 -5.28 12.96
CA THR A 124 4.23 -6.01 13.03
C THR A 124 4.50 -7.51 13.13
N ASP A 125 3.48 -8.29 13.47
CA ASP A 125 3.56 -9.76 13.46
C ASP A 125 3.24 -10.34 12.07
N SER A 126 3.21 -9.50 11.04
CA SER A 126 3.02 -9.91 9.65
C SER A 126 4.16 -10.79 9.15
N THR A 127 3.83 -11.81 8.38
CA THR A 127 4.78 -12.66 7.66
C THR A 127 4.90 -12.28 6.19
N VAL A 128 4.17 -11.25 5.75
CA VAL A 128 4.08 -10.75 4.38
C VAL A 128 4.88 -9.46 4.23
N GLY A 129 5.48 -9.26 3.04
CA GLY A 129 6.21 -8.05 2.71
C GLY A 129 7.57 -7.91 3.41
N ASN A 130 7.96 -6.68 3.77
CA ASN A 130 9.27 -6.33 4.33
C ASN A 130 9.50 -6.89 5.75
N HIS A 131 9.53 -8.21 5.90
CA HIS A 131 9.88 -8.88 7.16
C HIS A 131 9.08 -8.39 8.37
N GLY A 132 7.76 -8.21 8.21
CA GLY A 132 6.89 -7.82 9.29
C GLY A 132 7.06 -6.36 9.76
N ARG A 133 7.42 -5.44 8.87
CA ARG A 133 7.54 -4.01 9.19
C ARG A 133 6.73 -3.17 8.22
N ALA A 134 5.84 -2.34 8.75
CA ALA A 134 5.18 -1.30 7.98
C ALA A 134 6.18 -0.16 7.70
N ASP A 135 6.15 0.42 6.51
CA ASP A 135 7.05 1.52 6.16
C ASP A 135 6.85 2.72 7.09
N TYR A 136 5.59 3.07 7.40
CA TYR A 136 5.27 4.06 8.44
C TYR A 136 4.04 3.65 9.24
N ALA A 137 4.09 3.94 10.53
CA ALA A 137 2.95 3.92 11.45
C ALA A 137 2.56 5.34 11.83
N LEU A 138 1.27 5.69 11.66
CA LEU A 138 0.74 7.02 11.93
C LEU A 138 0.13 7.09 13.34
N PHE A 139 0.64 7.99 14.14
CA PHE A 139 0.17 8.23 15.50
C PHE A 139 -0.29 9.67 15.72
N ILE A 140 -1.49 9.85 16.27
CA ILE A 140 -1.97 11.12 16.78
C ILE A 140 -1.92 11.05 18.30
N GLY A 141 -0.94 11.70 18.90
CA GLY A 141 -0.63 11.48 20.30
C GLY A 141 -0.26 10.03 20.58
N LEU A 142 -1.06 9.33 21.38
CA LEU A 142 -0.89 7.91 21.67
C LEU A 142 -1.82 7.00 20.86
N GLN A 143 -2.57 7.54 19.90
CA GLN A 143 -3.55 6.81 19.12
C GLN A 143 -2.92 6.30 17.80
N PHE A 144 -2.90 5.00 17.58
CA PHE A 144 -2.45 4.38 16.36
C PHE A 144 -3.58 4.45 15.31
N VAL A 145 -3.51 5.40 14.40
CA VAL A 145 -4.62 5.70 13.48
C VAL A 145 -4.42 5.16 12.07
N GLY A 146 -3.19 4.88 11.64
CA GLY A 146 -2.98 4.45 10.27
C GLY A 146 -1.63 3.80 10.00
N ILE A 147 -1.56 3.11 8.87
CA ILE A 147 -0.33 2.50 8.33
C ILE A 147 -0.13 3.01 6.91
N ILE A 148 1.13 3.25 6.53
CA ILE A 148 1.52 3.56 5.16
C ILE A 148 2.47 2.47 4.67
N GLU A 149 2.19 1.94 3.49
CA GLU A 149 3.10 1.11 2.70
C GLU A 149 3.65 1.94 1.54
N ALA A 150 4.95 2.02 1.43
CA ALA A 150 5.65 2.76 0.39
C ALA A 150 6.22 1.79 -0.66
N LYS A 151 6.08 2.13 -1.93
CA LYS A 151 6.65 1.36 -3.04
C LYS A 151 7.51 2.25 -3.92
N ALA A 152 8.39 1.64 -4.70
CA ALA A 152 9.16 2.36 -5.70
C ALA A 152 8.24 3.11 -6.68
N GLU A 153 8.70 4.24 -7.20
CA GLU A 153 7.90 5.14 -8.04
C GLU A 153 7.24 4.45 -9.26
N HIS A 154 7.87 3.44 -9.82
CA HIS A 154 7.37 2.72 -11.00
C HIS A 154 6.28 1.68 -10.70
N LYS A 155 6.07 1.29 -9.44
CA LYS A 155 5.07 0.27 -9.04
C LYS A 155 3.65 0.84 -9.07
N ASP A 156 2.68 0.00 -9.40
CA ASP A 156 1.25 0.33 -9.35
C ASP A 156 0.69 0.06 -7.95
N ILE A 157 0.02 1.07 -7.38
CA ILE A 157 -0.40 1.06 -5.98
C ILE A 157 -1.73 0.35 -5.69
N PRO A 158 -2.74 0.30 -6.60
CA PRO A 158 -4.04 -0.29 -6.26
C PRO A 158 -3.98 -1.72 -5.71
N SER A 159 -3.12 -2.58 -6.27
CA SER A 159 -2.92 -3.95 -5.79
C SER A 159 -2.23 -4.00 -4.43
N VAL A 160 -1.29 -3.10 -4.18
CA VAL A 160 -0.54 -3.02 -2.92
C VAL A 160 -1.44 -2.72 -1.73
N ILE A 161 -2.39 -1.77 -1.88
CA ILE A 161 -3.27 -1.39 -0.76
C ILE A 161 -4.27 -2.50 -0.44
N ASP A 162 -4.73 -3.25 -1.43
CA ASP A 162 -5.66 -4.36 -1.22
C ASP A 162 -4.99 -5.54 -0.51
N TYR A 163 -3.71 -5.73 -0.72
CA TYR A 163 -2.97 -6.86 -0.20
C TYR A 163 -2.10 -6.50 1.04
N GLN A 164 -0.95 -5.88 0.85
CA GLN A 164 -0.04 -5.55 1.96
C GLN A 164 -0.64 -4.49 2.90
N GLY A 165 -1.38 -3.52 2.35
CA GLY A 165 -2.07 -2.49 3.13
C GLY A 165 -3.13 -3.04 4.08
N LYS A 166 -3.71 -4.23 3.81
CA LYS A 166 -4.67 -4.90 4.70
C LYS A 166 -4.00 -5.83 5.71
N ASP A 167 -2.83 -6.36 5.41
CA ASP A 167 -2.18 -7.35 6.25
C ASP A 167 -1.56 -6.75 7.53
N TYR A 168 -0.81 -5.66 7.42
CA TYR A 168 -0.21 -5.01 8.59
C TYR A 168 -1.23 -4.56 9.65
N PRO A 169 -2.38 -3.92 9.30
CA PRO A 169 -3.39 -3.56 10.29
C PRO A 169 -4.03 -4.72 11.04
N ARG A 170 -3.99 -5.93 10.50
CA ARG A 170 -4.43 -7.16 11.18
C ARG A 170 -3.39 -7.66 12.18
N ASN A 171 -2.13 -7.54 11.83
CA ASN A 171 -1.00 -8.15 12.51
C ASN A 171 -0.22 -7.17 13.40
N ILE A 172 -0.93 -6.24 14.06
CA ILE A 172 -0.33 -5.36 15.07
C ILE A 172 0.07 -6.20 16.28
N ARG A 173 1.28 -6.00 16.76
CA ARG A 173 1.84 -6.73 17.91
C ARG A 173 1.02 -6.50 19.18
N VAL A 174 1.04 -7.49 20.05
CA VAL A 174 0.38 -7.40 21.37
C VAL A 174 0.97 -6.25 22.20
N ASP A 175 2.26 -6.02 22.12
CA ASP A 175 2.96 -4.94 22.84
C ASP A 175 2.46 -3.52 22.48
N ASP A 176 1.86 -3.39 21.28
CA ASP A 176 1.33 -2.12 20.78
C ASP A 176 -0.17 -1.94 21.07
N ALA A 177 -0.80 -2.88 21.78
CA ALA A 177 -2.24 -2.83 22.11
C ALA A 177 -2.66 -1.57 22.86
N GLN A 178 -1.76 -0.99 23.66
CA GLN A 178 -1.99 0.27 24.37
C GLN A 178 -2.23 1.48 23.48
N TYR A 179 -1.85 1.42 22.21
CA TYR A 179 -2.02 2.49 21.23
C TYR A 179 -3.25 2.29 20.34
N GLN A 180 -3.92 1.14 20.42
CA GLN A 180 -5.07 0.84 19.58
C GLN A 180 -6.27 1.70 19.99
N VAL A 181 -6.96 2.27 18.99
CA VAL A 181 -8.13 3.12 19.18
C VAL A 181 -9.46 2.36 19.04
N GLY A 182 -9.39 1.11 18.61
CA GLY A 182 -10.55 0.24 18.41
C GLY A 182 -10.19 -1.03 17.68
N SER A 183 -11.21 -1.79 17.28
CA SER A 183 -11.07 -2.98 16.45
C SER A 183 -12.25 -3.07 15.48
N TRP A 184 -11.97 -3.46 14.25
CA TRP A 184 -12.95 -3.57 13.15
C TRP A 184 -12.81 -4.92 12.49
N GLY A 185 -13.53 -5.92 12.98
CA GLY A 185 -13.34 -7.31 12.57
C GLY A 185 -11.93 -7.79 12.96
N SER A 186 -11.12 -8.14 11.96
CA SER A 186 -9.73 -8.56 12.17
C SER A 186 -8.73 -7.39 12.23
N TYR A 187 -9.16 -6.17 11.90
CA TYR A 187 -8.26 -5.01 11.85
C TYR A 187 -8.16 -4.31 13.20
N LYS A 188 -6.95 -3.97 13.60
CA LYS A 188 -6.60 -3.27 14.85
C LYS A 188 -6.25 -1.80 14.62
N VAL A 189 -6.09 -1.37 13.36
CA VAL A 189 -5.84 0.00 12.94
C VAL A 189 -6.88 0.40 11.89
N PRO A 190 -7.50 1.60 11.99
CA PRO A 190 -8.66 1.95 11.16
C PRO A 190 -8.33 2.31 9.72
N PHE A 191 -7.12 2.85 9.46
CA PHE A 191 -6.79 3.41 8.17
C PHE A 191 -5.51 2.81 7.61
N THR A 192 -5.50 2.58 6.29
CA THR A 192 -4.29 2.19 5.58
C THR A 192 -4.10 3.04 4.33
N PHE A 193 -2.84 3.28 4.03
CA PHE A 193 -2.40 4.01 2.85
C PHE A 193 -1.36 3.18 2.11
N ALA A 194 -1.33 3.34 0.80
CA ALA A 194 -0.23 2.88 -0.02
C ALA A 194 0.23 4.02 -0.93
N THR A 195 1.54 4.14 -1.15
CA THR A 195 2.08 5.26 -1.92
C THR A 195 3.36 4.86 -2.66
N ASN A 196 3.58 5.53 -3.79
CA ASN A 196 4.87 5.52 -4.51
C ASN A 196 5.44 6.94 -4.70
N GLY A 197 4.95 7.92 -3.95
CA GLY A 197 5.40 9.30 -4.01
C GLY A 197 4.90 10.11 -5.21
N ARG A 198 4.22 9.50 -6.19
CA ARG A 198 3.71 10.22 -7.37
C ARG A 198 2.60 11.22 -7.00
N PRO A 199 2.41 12.28 -7.81
CA PRO A 199 1.28 13.17 -7.67
C PRO A 199 -0.05 12.49 -8.08
N TYR A 200 -1.17 13.12 -7.71
CA TYR A 200 -2.49 12.72 -8.20
C TYR A 200 -2.63 12.98 -9.70
N LEU A 201 -3.14 11.99 -10.42
CA LEU A 201 -3.36 12.07 -11.86
C LEU A 201 -4.86 12.02 -12.17
N GLU A 202 -5.45 13.17 -12.49
CA GLU A 202 -6.91 13.31 -12.73
C GLU A 202 -7.41 12.39 -13.85
N GLN A 203 -6.66 12.32 -14.97
CA GLN A 203 -7.04 11.51 -16.14
C GLN A 203 -6.77 10.01 -15.96
N TYR A 204 -5.77 9.67 -15.11
CA TYR A 204 -5.34 8.30 -14.85
C TYR A 204 -5.29 8.04 -13.36
N LYS A 205 -6.45 8.07 -12.70
CA LYS A 205 -6.56 7.91 -11.24
C LYS A 205 -5.87 6.65 -10.73
N THR A 206 -5.90 5.57 -11.51
CA THR A 206 -5.23 4.30 -11.19
C THR A 206 -3.71 4.41 -11.11
N LYS A 207 -3.11 5.44 -11.72
CA LYS A 207 -1.67 5.74 -11.65
C LYS A 207 -1.30 6.79 -10.61
N SER A 208 -2.28 7.29 -9.85
CA SER A 208 -2.05 8.25 -8.76
C SER A 208 -1.24 7.62 -7.64
N GLY A 209 -0.39 8.43 -7.01
CA GLY A 209 0.63 7.93 -6.11
C GLY A 209 0.20 7.78 -4.66
N ILE A 210 -0.98 8.26 -4.24
CA ILE A 210 -1.46 8.14 -2.87
C ILE A 210 -2.83 7.45 -2.89
N TRP A 211 -2.91 6.32 -2.21
CA TRP A 211 -4.13 5.53 -2.09
C TRP A 211 -4.50 5.36 -0.62
N PHE A 212 -5.79 5.31 -0.35
CA PHE A 212 -6.37 5.26 0.99
C PHE A 212 -7.47 4.21 1.05
N LEU A 213 -7.52 3.46 2.15
CA LEU A 213 -8.59 2.55 2.49
C LEU A 213 -8.97 2.72 3.97
N ASP A 214 -10.26 2.94 4.20
CA ASP A 214 -10.86 2.91 5.54
C ASP A 214 -11.29 1.46 5.86
N LEU A 215 -10.59 0.83 6.79
CA LEU A 215 -10.76 -0.58 7.16
C LEU A 215 -11.91 -0.80 8.13
N ARG A 216 -12.59 0.26 8.59
CA ARG A 216 -13.67 0.17 9.58
C ARG A 216 -14.90 -0.54 9.03
N LYS A 217 -15.08 -0.58 7.71
CA LYS A 217 -16.18 -1.30 7.03
C LYS A 217 -15.63 -2.21 5.94
N PRO A 218 -16.06 -3.49 5.90
CA PRO A 218 -15.64 -4.42 4.86
C PRO A 218 -16.06 -4.01 3.44
N SER A 219 -17.12 -3.20 3.31
CA SER A 219 -17.63 -2.71 2.03
C SER A 219 -16.82 -1.55 1.44
N ASN A 220 -15.91 -0.94 2.20
CA ASN A 220 -15.09 0.14 1.71
C ASN A 220 -14.08 -0.37 0.66
N VAL A 221 -13.89 0.46 -0.36
CA VAL A 221 -12.93 0.18 -1.45
C VAL A 221 -11.80 1.20 -1.43
N PRO A 222 -10.59 0.81 -1.88
CA PRO A 222 -9.48 1.73 -2.00
C PRO A 222 -9.80 2.89 -2.93
N LYS A 223 -9.32 4.08 -2.60
CA LYS A 223 -9.50 5.29 -3.42
C LYS A 223 -8.21 6.11 -3.52
N ALA A 224 -7.95 6.66 -4.71
CA ALA A 224 -6.86 7.59 -4.91
C ALA A 224 -7.18 8.93 -4.25
N LEU A 225 -6.19 9.50 -3.55
CA LEU A 225 -6.27 10.81 -2.92
C LEU A 225 -5.52 11.86 -3.74
N ARG A 226 -6.00 13.09 -3.70
CA ARG A 226 -5.31 14.25 -4.29
C ARG A 226 -4.11 14.71 -3.46
N GLY A 227 -4.02 14.30 -2.21
CA GLY A 227 -2.95 14.59 -1.26
C GLY A 227 -3.16 13.84 0.04
N TRP A 228 -2.19 13.93 0.93
CA TRP A 228 -2.26 13.30 2.24
C TRP A 228 -3.35 13.92 3.12
N MET A 229 -3.94 13.11 3.96
CA MET A 229 -4.83 13.59 5.02
C MET A 229 -4.00 14.12 6.19
N SER A 230 -4.38 15.29 6.71
CA SER A 230 -3.78 15.81 7.94
C SER A 230 -4.17 14.98 9.16
N PRO A 231 -3.42 15.07 10.27
CA PRO A 231 -3.81 14.43 11.54
C PRO A 231 -5.24 14.77 11.97
N GLU A 232 -5.63 16.04 11.85
CA GLU A 232 -6.98 16.51 12.21
C GLU A 232 -8.04 15.87 11.33
N ASN A 233 -7.82 15.82 10.01
CA ASN A 233 -8.77 15.20 9.09
C ASN A 233 -8.95 13.69 9.36
N LEU A 234 -7.88 12.98 9.74
CA LEU A 234 -7.99 11.58 10.15
C LEU A 234 -8.71 11.42 11.49
N LEU A 235 -8.47 12.31 12.44
CA LEU A 235 -9.16 12.28 13.72
C LEU A 235 -10.65 12.58 13.56
N ASP A 236 -11.00 13.57 12.74
CA ASP A 236 -12.37 13.88 12.38
C ASP A 236 -13.06 12.70 11.69
N LEU A 237 -12.36 12.07 10.76
CA LEU A 237 -12.88 10.87 10.08
C LEU A 237 -13.08 9.71 11.07
N LEU A 238 -12.17 9.53 12.00
CA LEU A 238 -12.27 8.49 13.05
C LEU A 238 -13.50 8.71 13.92
N GLY A 239 -13.81 9.96 14.27
CA GLY A 239 -14.96 10.34 15.09
C GLY A 239 -16.31 10.26 14.38
N LYS A 240 -16.34 10.17 13.03
CA LYS A 240 -17.60 10.12 12.27
C LYS A 240 -18.24 8.74 12.34
N ASP A 241 -19.50 8.70 12.77
CA ASP A 241 -20.39 7.55 12.60
C ASP A 241 -20.97 7.57 11.18
N ILE A 242 -20.27 6.90 10.25
CA ILE A 242 -20.67 6.84 8.84
C ILE A 242 -22.02 6.11 8.69
N ASP A 243 -22.32 5.13 9.55
CA ASP A 243 -23.59 4.41 9.48
C ASP A 243 -24.77 5.26 9.93
N ALA A 244 -24.59 6.07 10.97
CA ALA A 244 -25.60 7.04 11.38
C ALA A 244 -25.82 8.10 10.27
N GLY A 245 -24.74 8.57 9.64
CA GLY A 245 -24.81 9.51 8.51
C GLY A 245 -25.55 8.93 7.31
N ASN A 246 -25.25 7.70 6.93
CA ASN A 246 -25.96 7.02 5.82
C ASN A 246 -27.45 6.81 6.15
N ARG A 247 -27.79 6.36 7.34
CA ARG A 247 -29.19 6.23 7.76
C ARG A 247 -29.95 7.55 7.74
N ALA A 248 -29.28 8.64 8.12
CA ALA A 248 -29.87 9.97 8.05
C ALA A 248 -30.12 10.42 6.61
N LEU A 249 -29.20 10.13 5.69
CA LEU A 249 -29.37 10.42 4.26
C LEU A 249 -30.49 9.58 3.63
N GLU A 250 -30.60 8.29 3.97
CA GLU A 250 -31.68 7.40 3.49
C GLU A 250 -33.08 7.86 3.93
N GLN A 251 -33.14 8.54 5.07
CA GLN A 251 -34.40 9.08 5.63
C GLN A 251 -34.71 10.50 5.13
N MET A 252 -33.77 11.13 4.43
CA MET A 252 -33.95 12.49 3.92
C MET A 252 -34.85 12.46 2.68
N PRO A 253 -35.90 13.30 2.62
CA PRO A 253 -36.72 13.42 1.42
C PRO A 253 -35.89 13.82 0.19
N PHE A 254 -36.20 13.22 -0.96
CA PHE A 254 -35.42 13.42 -2.19
C PHE A 254 -35.36 14.89 -2.65
N ASP A 255 -36.40 15.65 -2.36
CA ASP A 255 -36.51 17.09 -2.67
C ASP A 255 -35.65 17.99 -1.80
N LEU A 256 -35.00 17.42 -0.75
CA LEU A 256 -34.03 18.11 0.10
C LEU A 256 -32.57 17.72 -0.19
N LEU A 257 -32.35 16.79 -1.14
CA LEU A 257 -31.03 16.38 -1.62
C LEU A 257 -30.63 17.19 -2.86
#